data_f7d80b6b5dfe505baabe6848c4fa3024
#
_entry.id   f7d80b6b5dfe505baabe6848c4fa3024
#
_cell.length_a   1.000
_cell.length_b   1.000
_cell.length_c   1.000
_cell.angle_alpha   90.00
_cell.angle_beta   90.00
_cell.angle_gamma   90.00
#
_symmetry.space_group_name_H-M   'P 1'
#
loop_
_entity.id
_entity.type
_entity.pdbx_description
1 polymer ?
#
loop_
_entity_poly.entity_id
_entity_poly.type
_entity_poly.pdbx_seq_one_letter_code
_entity_poly.pdbx_strand_id
1 'polypeptide(L)'
;MHCGDFCHNVSTAGTILERYNSFPIQTWHTMGNHDFEQTEGLEPVLRAYRMGEKSYYYFDVNGFRMISVDTNFYHAPDGSIAHYADSDVWAKCHQSELLIPEEEIAFLDDALETAPGPCVVFSHGSLIRPKSVANSGEVLEILRRPRRKGGRLLLWINGHHHRNNLVLRDDIAFFDLNSTTSTWINHTHHAYPAELMAKFAQSEHELLYTEPVHAIVTLTDRGEIRIEGMQGGLLLGVTPESTGEPKFDEVGLACDASVLSAHFRLYPREESTAER
;
A
#
# COMPACT_ATOMS: atom_id res chain seq x y z
N MET A 1 9.70 3.88 2.55
CA MET A 1 8.69 3.67 1.49
C MET A 1 7.32 3.96 2.04
N HIS A 2 6.47 4.57 1.28
CA HIS A 2 5.10 4.94 1.58
C HIS A 2 4.17 4.23 0.56
N CYS A 3 3.02 3.73 1.01
CA CYS A 3 2.15 2.84 0.21
C CYS A 3 0.85 3.51 -0.28
N GLY A 4 0.89 4.79 -0.63
CA GLY A 4 -0.25 5.56 -1.15
C GLY A 4 -1.03 6.31 -0.05
N ASP A 5 -1.94 7.20 -0.48
CA ASP A 5 -2.80 8.02 0.37
C ASP A 5 -2.03 8.84 1.41
N PHE A 6 -0.97 9.52 0.96
CA PHE A 6 -0.21 10.40 1.83
C PHE A 6 -1.01 11.66 2.21
N CYS A 7 -1.88 12.10 1.31
CA CYS A 7 -2.70 13.30 1.51
C CYS A 7 -3.84 13.38 0.47
N HIS A 8 -4.86 14.18 0.76
CA HIS A 8 -5.94 14.48 -0.19
C HIS A 8 -5.59 15.58 -1.19
N ASN A 9 -4.56 16.38 -0.89
CA ASN A 9 -4.12 17.48 -1.75
C ASN A 9 -2.63 17.76 -1.52
N VAL A 10 -1.82 17.47 -2.53
CA VAL A 10 -0.36 17.63 -2.46
C VAL A 10 0.09 19.07 -2.25
N SER A 11 -0.70 20.08 -2.65
CA SER A 11 -0.38 21.49 -2.45
C SER A 11 -0.56 21.94 -1.00
N THR A 12 -1.49 21.34 -0.26
CA THR A 12 -1.74 21.64 1.15
C THR A 12 -0.92 20.76 2.10
N ALA A 13 -0.47 19.58 1.64
CA ALA A 13 0.39 18.68 2.39
C ALA A 13 1.87 19.11 2.43
N GLY A 14 2.23 20.21 1.78
CA GLY A 14 3.60 20.63 1.49
C GLY A 14 4.58 20.48 2.65
N THR A 15 4.24 21.00 3.84
CA THR A 15 5.14 20.94 5.01
C THR A 15 5.40 19.52 5.50
N ILE A 16 4.38 18.65 5.53
CA ILE A 16 4.53 17.25 5.97
C ILE A 16 5.31 16.45 4.92
N LEU A 17 4.97 16.66 3.66
CA LEU A 17 5.63 15.99 2.53
C LEU A 17 7.10 16.44 2.40
N GLU A 18 7.40 17.72 2.55
CA GLU A 18 8.76 18.23 2.59
C GLU A 18 9.55 17.60 3.74
N ARG A 19 8.95 17.50 4.92
CA ARG A 19 9.57 16.86 6.07
C ARG A 19 9.86 15.40 5.83
N TYR A 20 8.92 14.64 5.26
CA TYR A 20 9.14 13.25 4.86
C TYR A 20 10.27 13.13 3.83
N ASN A 21 10.27 13.97 2.80
CA ASN A 21 11.28 13.99 1.76
C ASN A 21 12.65 14.53 2.21
N SER A 22 12.76 15.10 3.41
CA SER A 22 14.00 15.64 3.99
C SER A 22 14.70 14.68 4.94
N PHE A 23 14.19 13.48 5.16
CA PHE A 23 14.89 12.50 5.97
C PHE A 23 16.31 12.22 5.43
N PRO A 24 17.28 11.93 6.32
CA PRO A 24 18.67 11.66 5.91
C PRO A 24 18.85 10.34 5.13
N ILE A 25 17.78 9.58 4.98
CA ILE A 25 17.69 8.36 4.18
C ILE A 25 16.83 8.62 2.94
N GLN A 26 17.08 7.87 1.86
CA GLN A 26 16.26 7.98 0.65
C GLN A 26 14.80 7.59 0.96
N THR A 27 13.89 8.49 0.60
CA THR A 27 12.44 8.27 0.68
C THR A 27 11.87 7.94 -0.69
N TRP A 28 10.85 7.10 -0.70
CA TRP A 28 10.17 6.64 -1.91
C TRP A 28 8.68 6.62 -1.68
N HIS A 29 7.90 6.85 -2.73
CA HIS A 29 6.45 6.94 -2.69
C HIS A 29 5.80 5.93 -3.65
N THR A 30 4.67 5.38 -3.24
CA THR A 30 3.65 4.79 -4.10
C THR A 30 2.42 5.70 -4.03
N MET A 31 1.70 5.88 -5.11
CA MET A 31 0.50 6.71 -5.12
C MET A 31 -0.73 5.91 -4.68
N GLY A 32 -1.63 6.57 -3.94
CA GLY A 32 -2.94 6.07 -3.59
C GLY A 32 -4.04 6.90 -4.24
N ASN A 33 -5.26 6.40 -4.21
CA ASN A 33 -6.38 7.04 -4.88
C ASN A 33 -6.76 8.39 -4.24
N HIS A 34 -6.59 8.55 -2.93
CA HIS A 34 -6.84 9.83 -2.25
C HIS A 34 -5.81 10.91 -2.56
N ASP A 35 -4.61 10.58 -3.03
CA ASP A 35 -3.62 11.59 -3.45
C ASP A 35 -4.12 12.46 -4.61
N PHE A 36 -5.16 12.02 -5.32
CA PHE A 36 -5.80 12.72 -6.44
C PHE A 36 -7.12 13.40 -6.08
N GLU A 37 -7.64 13.24 -4.87
CA GLU A 37 -9.00 13.68 -4.50
C GLU A 37 -9.24 15.18 -4.72
N GLN A 38 -8.24 16.01 -4.42
CA GLN A 38 -8.29 17.46 -4.58
C GLN A 38 -7.14 18.00 -5.44
N THR A 39 -6.55 17.15 -6.27
CA THR A 39 -5.41 17.48 -7.13
C THR A 39 -5.78 17.22 -8.58
N GLU A 40 -5.70 18.22 -9.43
CA GLU A 40 -5.97 18.07 -10.85
C GLU A 40 -4.76 17.49 -11.59
N GLY A 41 -4.93 16.30 -12.14
CA GLY A 41 -3.95 15.60 -12.97
C GLY A 41 -2.85 14.88 -12.18
N LEU A 42 -2.13 14.06 -12.90
CA LEU A 42 -1.05 13.21 -12.38
C LEU A 42 0.23 14.01 -12.07
N GLU A 43 0.57 14.97 -12.90
CA GLU A 43 1.86 15.68 -12.87
C GLU A 43 2.14 16.41 -11.54
N PRO A 44 1.18 17.11 -10.89
CA PRO A 44 1.43 17.71 -9.57
C PRO A 44 1.83 16.70 -8.50
N VAL A 45 1.23 15.49 -8.51
CA VAL A 45 1.55 14.43 -7.56
C VAL A 45 2.94 13.86 -7.84
N LEU A 46 3.27 13.56 -9.11
CA LEU A 46 4.61 13.11 -9.51
C LEU A 46 5.70 14.08 -9.03
N ARG A 47 5.47 15.37 -9.23
CA ARG A 47 6.42 16.43 -8.81
C ARG A 47 6.56 16.49 -7.29
N ALA A 48 5.45 16.47 -6.57
CA ALA A 48 5.44 16.55 -5.10
C ALA A 48 6.14 15.33 -4.48
N TYR A 49 5.96 14.15 -5.05
CA TYR A 49 6.56 12.89 -4.60
C TYR A 49 7.99 12.68 -5.16
N ARG A 50 8.51 13.64 -5.94
CA ARG A 50 9.84 13.55 -6.58
C ARG A 50 9.99 12.28 -7.41
N MET A 51 8.90 11.81 -8.00
CA MET A 51 8.87 10.74 -8.99
C MET A 51 9.30 11.30 -10.36
N GLY A 52 9.69 10.44 -11.27
CA GLY A 52 10.00 10.83 -12.63
C GLY A 52 8.75 11.16 -13.45
N GLU A 53 8.75 10.75 -14.72
CA GLU A 53 7.61 10.99 -15.64
C GLU A 53 6.48 9.97 -15.48
N LYS A 54 6.73 8.87 -14.76
CA LYS A 54 5.79 7.76 -14.57
C LYS A 54 5.44 7.55 -13.11
N SER A 55 4.21 7.07 -12.87
CA SER A 55 3.69 6.72 -11.56
C SER A 55 4.20 5.37 -11.04
N TYR A 56 4.86 4.60 -11.90
CA TYR A 56 5.44 3.32 -11.60
C TYR A 56 6.94 3.30 -11.95
N TYR A 57 7.74 2.61 -11.15
CA TYR A 57 9.19 2.58 -11.29
C TYR A 57 9.81 1.43 -10.50
N TYR A 58 11.10 1.19 -10.70
CA TYR A 58 11.90 0.36 -9.81
C TYR A 58 13.25 1.01 -9.50
N PHE A 59 13.88 0.53 -8.45
CA PHE A 59 15.27 0.83 -8.13
C PHE A 59 15.92 -0.39 -7.47
N ASP A 60 17.25 -0.50 -7.64
CA ASP A 60 18.03 -1.58 -7.07
C ASP A 60 18.81 -1.06 -5.85
N VAL A 61 18.75 -1.80 -4.76
CA VAL A 61 19.47 -1.48 -3.51
C VAL A 61 19.92 -2.76 -2.81
N ASN A 62 21.20 -2.82 -2.47
CA ASN A 62 21.81 -3.94 -1.75
C ASN A 62 21.49 -5.33 -2.34
N GLY A 63 21.40 -5.44 -3.67
CA GLY A 63 21.09 -6.69 -4.36
C GLY A 63 19.60 -7.04 -4.46
N PHE A 64 18.71 -6.19 -3.94
CA PHE A 64 17.27 -6.31 -4.09
C PHE A 64 16.74 -5.34 -5.13
N ARG A 65 15.67 -5.71 -5.82
CA ARG A 65 14.86 -4.78 -6.61
C ARG A 65 13.59 -4.41 -5.86
N MET A 66 13.40 -3.10 -5.67
CA MET A 66 12.20 -2.49 -5.12
C MET A 66 11.39 -1.95 -6.29
N ILE A 67 10.13 -2.39 -6.42
CA ILE A 67 9.24 -2.05 -7.54
C ILE A 67 8.02 -1.34 -6.97
N SER A 68 7.66 -0.18 -7.49
CA SER A 68 6.40 0.50 -7.22
C SER A 68 5.52 0.39 -8.44
N VAL A 69 4.27 -0.07 -8.26
CA VAL A 69 3.23 -0.12 -9.29
C VAL A 69 2.08 0.79 -8.89
N ASP A 70 1.47 1.42 -9.89
CA ASP A 70 0.32 2.29 -9.72
C ASP A 70 -0.97 1.50 -9.93
N THR A 71 -1.77 1.37 -8.91
CA THR A 71 -3.07 0.69 -8.98
C THR A 71 -4.25 1.66 -9.14
N ASN A 72 -3.99 2.97 -9.37
CA ASN A 72 -5.02 4.00 -9.37
C ASN A 72 -5.69 4.18 -10.74
N PHE A 73 -5.96 3.08 -11.40
CA PHE A 73 -6.78 3.01 -12.61
C PHE A 73 -8.10 2.32 -12.29
N TYR A 74 -9.09 2.47 -13.16
CA TYR A 74 -10.39 1.85 -13.03
C TYR A 74 -11.07 1.72 -14.40
N HIS A 75 -12.11 0.87 -14.48
CA HIS A 75 -12.97 0.79 -15.66
C HIS A 75 -14.00 1.91 -15.64
N ALA A 76 -13.90 2.83 -16.60
CA ALA A 76 -14.89 3.87 -16.81
C ALA A 76 -16.22 3.29 -17.37
N PRO A 77 -17.35 4.00 -17.22
CA PRO A 77 -18.65 3.51 -17.70
C PRO A 77 -18.74 3.22 -19.20
N ASP A 78 -17.89 3.81 -20.01
CA ASP A 78 -17.78 3.57 -21.45
C ASP A 78 -16.90 2.37 -21.81
N GLY A 79 -16.34 1.69 -20.81
CA GLY A 79 -15.46 0.52 -20.96
C GLY A 79 -13.99 0.87 -21.16
N SER A 80 -13.62 2.14 -21.21
CA SER A 80 -12.21 2.56 -21.24
C SER A 80 -11.55 2.37 -19.86
N ILE A 81 -10.21 2.35 -19.84
CA ILE A 81 -9.44 2.44 -18.61
C ILE A 81 -9.05 3.90 -18.40
N ALA A 82 -9.38 4.44 -17.24
CA ALA A 82 -9.07 5.80 -16.83
C ALA A 82 -8.25 5.81 -15.55
N HIS A 83 -7.45 6.85 -15.34
CA HIS A 83 -6.69 7.04 -14.13
C HIS A 83 -7.43 7.95 -13.14
N TYR A 84 -7.26 7.73 -11.84
CA TYR A 84 -7.88 8.56 -10.78
C TYR A 84 -7.43 10.04 -10.82
N ALA A 85 -6.31 10.34 -11.46
CA ALA A 85 -5.85 11.71 -11.69
C ALA A 85 -6.62 12.47 -12.77
N ASP A 86 -7.43 11.78 -13.58
CA ASP A 86 -8.23 12.43 -14.63
C ASP A 86 -9.33 13.28 -13.98
N SER A 87 -9.45 14.52 -14.43
CA SER A 87 -10.41 15.48 -13.88
C SER A 87 -11.83 14.89 -13.83
N ASP A 88 -12.58 15.19 -12.79
CA ASP A 88 -13.94 14.70 -12.49
C ASP A 88 -14.06 13.22 -12.06
N VAL A 89 -12.97 12.47 -12.00
CA VAL A 89 -13.00 11.03 -11.78
C VAL A 89 -13.37 10.69 -10.34
N TRP A 90 -12.79 11.38 -9.37
CA TRP A 90 -13.04 11.08 -7.96
C TRP A 90 -14.53 11.04 -7.61
N ALA A 91 -15.31 12.03 -8.03
CA ALA A 91 -16.74 12.11 -7.76
C ALA A 91 -17.57 10.98 -8.40
N LYS A 92 -17.04 10.32 -9.45
CA LYS A 92 -17.76 9.31 -10.25
C LYS A 92 -17.32 7.89 -9.97
N CYS A 93 -16.11 7.68 -9.49
CA CYS A 93 -15.50 6.35 -9.41
C CYS A 93 -14.82 6.00 -8.09
N HIS A 94 -14.92 6.82 -7.05
CA HIS A 94 -14.30 6.55 -5.74
C HIS A 94 -14.74 5.20 -5.11
N GLN A 95 -15.79 4.57 -5.63
CA GLN A 95 -16.24 3.24 -5.24
C GLN A 95 -15.86 2.15 -6.26
N SER A 96 -15.14 2.50 -7.33
CA SER A 96 -14.69 1.52 -8.32
C SER A 96 -13.51 0.72 -7.76
N GLU A 97 -13.44 -0.55 -8.17
CA GLU A 97 -12.25 -1.35 -7.89
C GLU A 97 -11.04 -0.75 -8.62
N LEU A 98 -9.89 -0.77 -7.96
CA LEU A 98 -8.62 -0.36 -8.55
C LEU A 98 -8.23 -1.34 -9.66
N LEU A 99 -7.31 -0.92 -10.55
CA LEU A 99 -6.86 -1.74 -11.67
C LEU A 99 -5.38 -1.46 -11.96
N ILE A 100 -4.66 -2.46 -12.43
CA ILE A 100 -3.30 -2.30 -12.99
C ILE A 100 -3.41 -2.43 -14.51
N PRO A 101 -3.07 -1.39 -15.31
CA PRO A 101 -3.20 -1.45 -16.75
C PRO A 101 -2.16 -2.39 -17.39
N GLU A 102 -2.45 -2.86 -18.60
CA GLU A 102 -1.60 -3.84 -19.31
C GLU A 102 -0.15 -3.37 -19.47
N GLU A 103 0.07 -2.07 -19.68
CA GLU A 103 1.42 -1.48 -19.77
C GLU A 103 2.21 -1.69 -18.47
N GLU A 104 1.58 -1.50 -17.31
CA GLU A 104 2.24 -1.69 -16.02
C GLU A 104 2.42 -3.16 -15.66
N ILE A 105 1.49 -4.01 -16.08
CA ILE A 105 1.65 -5.46 -15.96
C ILE A 105 2.87 -5.93 -16.75
N ALA A 106 3.05 -5.42 -17.98
CA ALA A 106 4.23 -5.71 -18.79
C ALA A 106 5.52 -5.16 -18.17
N PHE A 107 5.48 -3.94 -17.62
CA PHE A 107 6.58 -3.36 -16.86
C PHE A 107 6.96 -4.21 -15.64
N LEU A 108 5.98 -4.66 -14.86
CA LEU A 108 6.20 -5.50 -13.68
C LEU A 108 6.85 -6.84 -14.07
N ASP A 109 6.36 -7.47 -15.14
CA ASP A 109 6.91 -8.73 -15.64
C ASP A 109 8.38 -8.57 -16.06
N ASP A 110 8.70 -7.52 -16.82
CA ASP A 110 10.08 -7.19 -17.22
C ASP A 110 10.97 -6.84 -16.01
N ALA A 111 10.44 -6.03 -15.10
CA ALA A 111 11.17 -5.66 -13.88
C ALA A 111 11.53 -6.88 -13.03
N LEU A 112 10.64 -7.87 -12.92
CA LEU A 112 10.92 -9.12 -12.22
C LEU A 112 11.91 -10.00 -13.01
N GLU A 113 11.79 -10.11 -14.35
CA GLU A 113 12.66 -10.95 -15.18
C GLU A 113 14.11 -10.41 -15.23
N THR A 114 14.28 -9.09 -15.19
CA THR A 114 15.60 -8.43 -15.30
C THR A 114 16.24 -8.14 -13.94
N ALA A 115 15.57 -8.46 -12.83
CA ALA A 115 16.06 -8.15 -11.50
C ALA A 115 17.41 -8.84 -11.19
N PRO A 116 18.34 -8.15 -10.51
CA PRO A 116 19.64 -8.74 -10.14
C PRO A 116 19.52 -9.74 -8.99
N GLY A 117 18.42 -9.75 -8.25
CA GLY A 117 18.17 -10.58 -7.08
C GLY A 117 16.71 -10.55 -6.65
N PRO A 118 16.42 -10.85 -5.36
CA PRO A 118 15.07 -10.87 -4.86
C PRO A 118 14.34 -9.53 -5.00
N CYS A 119 13.02 -9.58 -5.17
CA CYS A 119 12.18 -8.41 -5.41
C CYS A 119 11.21 -8.15 -4.27
N VAL A 120 10.87 -6.89 -4.06
CA VAL A 120 9.76 -6.41 -3.24
C VAL A 120 8.91 -5.49 -4.10
N VAL A 121 7.59 -5.71 -4.10
CA VAL A 121 6.65 -4.84 -4.80
C VAL A 121 5.85 -4.03 -3.79
N PHE A 122 5.64 -2.77 -4.12
CA PHE A 122 4.78 -1.84 -3.39
C PHE A 122 3.65 -1.39 -4.31
N SER A 123 2.44 -1.41 -3.78
CA SER A 123 1.24 -0.90 -4.45
C SER A 123 0.35 -0.18 -3.43
N HIS A 124 -0.68 0.51 -3.90
CA HIS A 124 -1.73 0.97 -3.00
C HIS A 124 -2.79 -0.12 -2.81
N GLY A 125 -3.34 -0.65 -3.88
CA GLY A 125 -4.35 -1.72 -3.83
C GLY A 125 -3.77 -3.10 -3.51
N SER A 126 -4.57 -3.93 -2.85
CA SER A 126 -4.23 -5.32 -2.49
C SER A 126 -4.59 -6.29 -3.61
N LEU A 127 -3.68 -7.24 -3.91
CA LEU A 127 -3.95 -8.32 -4.86
C LEU A 127 -4.73 -9.48 -4.25
N ILE A 128 -4.85 -9.54 -2.93
CA ILE A 128 -5.44 -10.70 -2.23
C ILE A 128 -6.75 -10.38 -1.52
N ARG A 129 -7.07 -9.10 -1.36
CA ARG A 129 -8.36 -8.69 -0.77
C ARG A 129 -9.46 -8.62 -1.85
N PRO A 130 -10.69 -9.07 -1.51
CA PRO A 130 -11.85 -8.86 -2.38
C PRO A 130 -12.09 -7.37 -2.66
N LYS A 131 -12.55 -7.07 -3.85
CA LYS A 131 -12.96 -5.71 -4.26
C LYS A 131 -11.86 -4.65 -4.12
N SER A 132 -10.61 -5.04 -4.29
CA SER A 132 -9.45 -4.14 -4.27
C SER A 132 -8.94 -3.90 -5.70
N VAL A 133 -8.15 -4.82 -6.24
CA VAL A 133 -7.64 -4.73 -7.62
C VAL A 133 -8.42 -5.68 -8.51
N ALA A 134 -9.20 -5.14 -9.46
CA ALA A 134 -10.14 -5.89 -10.31
C ALA A 134 -9.47 -7.02 -11.12
N ASN A 135 -8.28 -6.75 -11.66
CA ASN A 135 -7.51 -7.74 -12.44
C ASN A 135 -6.39 -8.42 -11.63
N SER A 136 -6.53 -8.51 -10.32
CA SER A 136 -5.55 -9.16 -9.43
C SER A 136 -5.19 -10.59 -9.85
N GLY A 137 -6.15 -11.34 -10.41
CA GLY A 137 -5.92 -12.71 -10.90
C GLY A 137 -4.86 -12.77 -11.99
N GLU A 138 -4.90 -11.85 -12.95
CA GLU A 138 -3.93 -11.74 -14.04
C GLU A 138 -2.53 -11.42 -13.52
N VAL A 139 -2.44 -10.47 -12.59
CA VAL A 139 -1.17 -10.11 -11.95
C VAL A 139 -0.59 -11.29 -11.17
N LEU A 140 -1.42 -12.00 -10.39
CA LEU A 140 -1.00 -13.18 -9.64
C LEU A 140 -0.48 -14.31 -10.55
N GLU A 141 -1.03 -14.47 -11.75
CA GLU A 141 -0.49 -15.44 -12.74
C GLU A 141 0.92 -15.06 -13.20
N ILE A 142 1.17 -13.77 -13.41
CA ILE A 142 2.51 -13.28 -13.77
C ILE A 142 3.50 -13.51 -12.64
N LEU A 143 3.10 -13.26 -11.38
CA LEU A 143 3.96 -13.47 -10.22
C LEU A 143 4.38 -14.94 -10.03
N ARG A 144 3.58 -15.91 -10.47
CA ARG A 144 3.87 -17.34 -10.40
C ARG A 144 4.83 -17.83 -11.49
N ARG A 145 5.12 -17.04 -12.51
CA ARG A 145 6.00 -17.45 -13.62
C ARG A 145 7.42 -17.72 -13.12
N PRO A 146 8.07 -18.82 -13.56
CA PRO A 146 9.49 -19.03 -13.27
C PRO A 146 10.35 -17.91 -13.85
N ARG A 147 11.35 -17.45 -13.10
CA ARG A 147 12.27 -16.38 -13.52
C ARG A 147 13.65 -16.95 -13.86
N ARG A 148 14.25 -16.45 -14.96
CA ARG A 148 15.53 -16.95 -15.46
C ARG A 148 16.73 -16.47 -14.65
N LYS A 149 16.66 -15.26 -14.08
CA LYS A 149 17.78 -14.55 -13.44
C LYS A 149 17.65 -14.37 -11.93
N GLY A 150 16.71 -15.04 -11.28
CA GLY A 150 16.57 -14.95 -9.82
C GLY A 150 15.74 -13.78 -9.31
N GLY A 151 15.03 -13.06 -10.20
CA GLY A 151 14.06 -12.02 -9.84
C GLY A 151 12.85 -12.59 -9.13
N ARG A 152 13.08 -13.20 -7.97
CA ARG A 152 12.06 -13.87 -7.16
C ARG A 152 11.36 -12.85 -6.28
N LEU A 153 10.05 -12.74 -6.40
CA LEU A 153 9.26 -11.90 -5.52
C LEU A 153 9.20 -12.52 -4.12
N LEU A 154 9.64 -11.75 -3.12
CA LEU A 154 9.57 -12.12 -1.71
C LEU A 154 8.31 -11.56 -1.05
N LEU A 155 8.01 -10.30 -1.32
CA LEU A 155 7.06 -9.54 -0.53
C LEU A 155 6.31 -8.56 -1.44
N TRP A 156 4.99 -8.57 -1.32
CA TRP A 156 4.09 -7.56 -1.86
C TRP A 156 3.50 -6.78 -0.69
N ILE A 157 3.74 -5.48 -0.63
CA ILE A 157 3.25 -4.59 0.43
C ILE A 157 2.26 -3.61 -0.18
N ASN A 158 1.09 -3.48 0.45
CA ASN A 158 0.09 -2.51 0.02
C ASN A 158 -0.60 -1.82 1.21
N GLY A 159 -1.31 -0.72 0.94
CA GLY A 159 -2.14 0.04 1.88
C GLY A 159 -3.63 -0.13 1.60
N HIS A 160 -4.34 1.00 1.41
CA HIS A 160 -5.72 1.16 0.95
C HIS A 160 -6.80 0.73 1.95
N HIS A 161 -6.72 -0.47 2.50
CA HIS A 161 -7.82 -1.03 3.30
C HIS A 161 -7.79 -0.63 4.78
N HIS A 162 -6.74 0.05 5.24
CA HIS A 162 -6.54 0.42 6.64
C HIS A 162 -6.70 -0.79 7.57
N ARG A 163 -6.14 -1.92 7.18
CA ARG A 163 -6.18 -3.18 7.91
C ARG A 163 -4.81 -3.83 7.90
N ASN A 164 -4.61 -4.64 8.88
CA ASN A 164 -3.35 -5.31 9.18
C ASN A 164 -3.48 -6.80 8.83
N ASN A 165 -2.78 -7.26 7.81
CA ASN A 165 -2.88 -8.63 7.35
C ASN A 165 -1.56 -9.13 6.76
N LEU A 166 -1.26 -10.41 6.93
CA LEU A 166 -0.11 -11.08 6.32
C LEU A 166 -0.52 -12.46 5.84
N VAL A 167 -0.45 -12.68 4.55
CA VAL A 167 -0.79 -13.96 3.91
C VAL A 167 0.41 -14.50 3.17
N LEU A 168 0.75 -15.77 3.41
CA LEU A 168 1.75 -16.50 2.64
C LEU A 168 1.04 -17.33 1.56
N ARG A 169 1.34 -17.05 0.31
CA ARG A 169 0.74 -17.74 -0.84
C ARG A 169 1.73 -17.83 -1.99
N ASP A 170 1.86 -19.00 -2.60
CA ASP A 170 2.72 -19.23 -3.77
C ASP A 170 4.18 -18.80 -3.52
N ASP A 171 4.72 -19.04 -2.32
CA ASP A 171 6.05 -18.60 -1.86
C ASP A 171 6.25 -17.05 -1.87
N ILE A 172 5.17 -16.29 -1.82
CA ILE A 172 5.16 -14.84 -1.72
C ILE A 172 4.45 -14.43 -0.42
N ALA A 173 5.01 -13.46 0.28
CA ALA A 173 4.32 -12.82 1.41
C ALA A 173 3.54 -11.61 0.90
N PHE A 174 2.23 -11.58 1.12
CA PHE A 174 1.36 -10.43 0.86
C PHE A 174 1.07 -9.74 2.20
N PHE A 175 1.48 -8.49 2.30
CA PHE A 175 1.36 -7.71 3.52
C PHE A 175 0.49 -6.48 3.29
N ASP A 176 -0.76 -6.54 3.77
CA ASP A 176 -1.62 -5.37 3.86
C ASP A 176 -1.16 -4.55 5.08
N LEU A 177 -0.52 -3.41 4.81
CA LEU A 177 -0.02 -2.50 5.83
C LEU A 177 -1.15 -1.57 6.28
N ASN A 178 -1.36 -1.51 7.59
CA ASN A 178 -2.36 -0.61 8.16
C ASN A 178 -2.01 0.87 7.90
N SER A 179 -3.03 1.72 7.89
CA SER A 179 -2.85 3.17 7.80
C SER A 179 -2.02 3.70 8.96
N THR A 180 -1.30 4.78 8.72
CA THR A 180 -0.39 5.38 9.71
C THR A 180 -1.12 6.09 10.85
N THR A 181 -2.28 6.73 10.59
CA THR A 181 -2.90 7.69 11.52
C THR A 181 -4.34 7.40 11.87
N SER A 182 -5.04 6.62 11.05
CA SER A 182 -6.46 6.36 11.21
C SER A 182 -6.91 5.11 10.48
N THR A 183 -8.04 4.55 10.85
CA THR A 183 -8.75 3.56 10.04
C THR A 183 -10.09 4.10 9.62
N TRP A 184 -10.43 3.93 8.34
CA TRP A 184 -11.70 4.34 7.77
C TRP A 184 -12.83 3.44 8.25
N ILE A 185 -14.01 4.04 8.51
CA ILE A 185 -15.26 3.35 8.82
C ILE A 185 -16.36 3.77 7.83
N ASN A 186 -17.33 2.86 7.62
CA ASN A 186 -18.29 2.98 6.50
C ASN A 186 -19.53 3.85 6.83
N HIS A 187 -19.57 4.51 7.98
CA HIS A 187 -20.68 5.36 8.38
C HIS A 187 -20.23 6.56 9.21
N THR A 188 -21.07 7.56 9.29
CA THR A 188 -20.81 8.75 10.11
C THR A 188 -21.04 8.45 11.59
N HIS A 189 -20.11 8.85 12.46
CA HIS A 189 -20.24 8.76 13.90
C HIS A 189 -19.99 10.10 14.61
N HIS A 190 -20.38 10.19 15.87
CA HIS A 190 -20.20 11.38 16.71
C HIS A 190 -19.55 11.02 18.06
N ALA A 191 -18.62 10.05 18.05
CA ALA A 191 -17.98 9.57 19.26
C ALA A 191 -16.85 10.50 19.76
N TYR A 192 -16.34 11.39 18.93
CA TYR A 192 -15.34 12.38 19.32
C TYR A 192 -15.98 13.66 19.85
N PRO A 193 -15.25 14.47 20.68
CA PRO A 193 -15.70 15.79 21.10
C PRO A 193 -15.98 16.71 19.89
N ALA A 194 -17.06 17.50 20.00
CA ALA A 194 -17.49 18.39 18.92
C ALA A 194 -16.40 19.37 18.44
N GLU A 195 -15.52 19.83 19.33
CA GLU A 195 -14.40 20.71 18.99
C GLU A 195 -13.37 19.99 18.07
N LEU A 196 -13.11 18.69 18.31
CA LEU A 196 -12.24 17.91 17.48
C LEU A 196 -12.86 17.69 16.09
N MET A 197 -14.13 17.30 16.06
CA MET A 197 -14.86 17.05 14.82
C MET A 197 -15.02 18.34 13.98
N ALA A 198 -15.24 19.48 14.61
CA ALA A 198 -15.27 20.77 13.91
C ALA A 198 -13.91 21.15 13.29
N LYS A 199 -12.80 20.74 13.91
CA LYS A 199 -11.46 20.98 13.41
C LYS A 199 -11.02 20.01 12.33
N PHE A 200 -11.47 18.75 12.41
CA PHE A 200 -11.10 17.66 11.52
C PHE A 200 -12.36 16.97 11.04
N ALA A 201 -12.98 17.51 9.99
CA ALA A 201 -14.28 17.01 9.48
C ALA A 201 -14.26 15.51 9.12
N GLN A 202 -13.14 14.99 8.60
CA GLN A 202 -13.00 13.57 8.27
C GLN A 202 -13.07 12.64 9.49
N SER A 203 -12.86 13.17 10.71
CA SER A 203 -12.93 12.35 11.93
C SER A 203 -14.31 11.72 12.20
N GLU A 204 -15.36 12.18 11.54
CA GLU A 204 -16.67 11.53 11.58
C GLU A 204 -16.75 10.19 10.82
N HIS A 205 -15.75 9.90 9.98
CA HIS A 205 -15.61 8.67 9.20
C HIS A 205 -14.37 7.86 9.56
N GLU A 206 -13.66 8.23 10.63
CA GLU A 206 -12.38 7.65 10.98
C GLU A 206 -12.27 7.27 12.45
N LEU A 207 -11.55 6.19 12.73
CA LEU A 207 -11.01 5.94 14.05
C LEU A 207 -9.56 6.43 14.06
N LEU A 208 -9.32 7.53 14.76
CA LEU A 208 -8.01 8.17 14.84
C LEU A 208 -7.08 7.43 15.79
N TYR A 209 -5.78 7.42 15.49
CA TYR A 209 -4.77 6.79 16.31
C TYR A 209 -4.07 7.79 17.24
N THR A 210 -3.56 7.31 18.37
CA THR A 210 -2.79 8.14 19.32
C THR A 210 -1.38 8.40 18.82
N GLU A 211 -0.78 7.44 18.11
CA GLU A 211 0.56 7.52 17.52
C GLU A 211 0.53 7.05 16.06
N PRO A 212 1.43 7.60 15.21
CA PRO A 212 1.60 7.09 13.86
C PRO A 212 2.15 5.67 13.86
N VAL A 213 1.40 4.70 13.34
CA VAL A 213 1.86 3.30 13.24
C VAL A 213 2.59 3.04 11.92
N HIS A 214 3.58 2.16 11.98
CA HIS A 214 4.43 1.79 10.84
C HIS A 214 5.09 0.44 11.08
N ALA A 215 5.84 -0.05 10.09
CA ALA A 215 6.68 -1.23 10.24
C ALA A 215 8.12 -0.96 9.78
N ILE A 216 9.07 -1.67 10.42
CA ILE A 216 10.42 -1.87 9.89
C ILE A 216 10.45 -3.27 9.28
N VAL A 217 10.80 -3.35 8.00
CA VAL A 217 10.91 -4.63 7.28
C VAL A 217 12.38 -4.90 6.98
N THR A 218 12.91 -5.98 7.53
CA THR A 218 14.27 -6.44 7.28
C THR A 218 14.21 -7.68 6.37
N LEU A 219 14.99 -7.65 5.30
CA LEU A 219 15.06 -8.71 4.31
C LEU A 219 16.50 -9.22 4.19
N THR A 220 16.64 -10.52 3.93
CA THR A 220 17.92 -11.11 3.56
C THR A 220 17.83 -11.79 2.19
N ASP A 221 18.94 -11.88 1.48
CA ASP A 221 19.08 -12.60 0.21
C ASP A 221 18.72 -14.09 0.30
N ARG A 222 18.66 -14.62 1.52
CA ARG A 222 18.28 -16.00 1.84
C ARG A 222 16.78 -16.16 2.06
N GLY A 223 15.97 -15.14 1.76
CA GLY A 223 14.52 -15.15 1.88
C GLY A 223 13.99 -15.07 3.32
N GLU A 224 14.81 -14.61 4.27
CA GLU A 224 14.37 -14.30 5.61
C GLU A 224 13.71 -12.92 5.63
N ILE A 225 12.52 -12.84 6.20
CA ILE A 225 11.72 -11.63 6.31
C ILE A 225 11.39 -11.42 7.80
N ARG A 226 11.74 -10.25 8.31
CA ARG A 226 11.36 -9.81 9.64
C ARG A 226 10.59 -8.50 9.52
N ILE A 227 9.37 -8.51 10.03
CA ILE A 227 8.48 -7.34 10.14
C ILE A 227 8.42 -6.97 11.62
N GLU A 228 8.77 -5.73 11.94
CA GLU A 228 8.68 -5.16 13.28
C GLU A 228 7.64 -4.05 13.23
N GLY A 229 6.39 -4.40 13.51
CA GLY A 229 5.25 -3.51 13.47
C GLY A 229 5.06 -2.77 14.79
N MET A 230 4.62 -1.52 14.69
CA MET A 230 4.31 -0.67 15.84
C MET A 230 2.90 -0.96 16.36
N GLN A 231 2.76 -0.96 17.69
CA GLN A 231 1.47 -0.97 18.36
C GLN A 231 1.13 0.45 18.79
N GLY A 232 -0.03 0.94 18.37
CA GLY A 232 -0.61 2.21 18.78
C GLY A 232 -1.89 2.02 19.57
N GLY A 233 -2.59 3.10 19.84
CA GLY A 233 -3.88 3.12 20.51
C GLY A 233 -4.92 3.91 19.70
N LEU A 234 -6.20 3.69 20.01
CA LEU A 234 -7.29 4.48 19.46
C LEU A 234 -7.46 5.77 20.27
N LEU A 235 -7.56 6.89 19.57
CA LEU A 235 -7.62 8.23 20.21
C LEU A 235 -8.86 8.34 21.11
N LEU A 236 -8.64 8.86 22.32
CA LEU A 236 -9.68 9.07 23.34
C LEU A 236 -10.45 7.78 23.72
N GLY A 237 -9.95 6.61 23.37
CA GLY A 237 -10.60 5.33 23.63
C GLY A 237 -11.84 5.08 22.77
N VAL A 238 -12.02 5.81 21.67
CA VAL A 238 -13.10 5.57 20.70
C VAL A 238 -12.82 4.29 19.93
N THR A 239 -13.63 3.27 20.14
CA THR A 239 -13.47 1.93 19.53
C THR A 239 -14.45 1.73 18.37
N PRO A 240 -14.23 0.73 17.49
CA PRO A 240 -15.22 0.38 16.48
C PRO A 240 -16.63 0.24 17.05
N GLU A 241 -16.77 -0.53 18.12
CA GLU A 241 -18.06 -0.79 18.75
C GLU A 241 -18.72 0.49 19.29
N SER A 242 -17.95 1.46 19.78
CA SER A 242 -18.48 2.74 20.28
C SER A 242 -19.00 3.64 19.15
N THR A 243 -18.58 3.39 17.91
CA THR A 243 -19.07 4.10 16.73
C THR A 243 -20.17 3.34 15.99
N GLY A 244 -20.45 2.09 16.37
CA GLY A 244 -21.38 1.20 15.68
C GLY A 244 -20.73 0.38 14.55
N GLU A 245 -19.41 0.50 14.36
CA GLU A 245 -18.68 -0.31 13.40
C GLU A 245 -18.39 -1.71 13.97
N PRO A 246 -18.44 -2.77 13.16
CA PRO A 246 -17.96 -4.09 13.58
C PRO A 246 -16.49 -4.06 13.97
N LYS A 247 -16.14 -4.82 15.03
CA LYS A 247 -14.75 -4.99 15.44
C LYS A 247 -13.86 -5.61 14.33
N PHE A 248 -14.46 -6.44 13.49
CA PHE A 248 -13.81 -7.10 12.37
C PHE A 248 -14.54 -6.76 11.08
N ASP A 249 -13.77 -6.57 10.01
CA ASP A 249 -14.34 -6.36 8.67
C ASP A 249 -14.94 -7.65 8.07
N GLU A 250 -15.42 -7.57 6.83
CA GLU A 250 -16.08 -8.67 6.12
C GLU A 250 -15.19 -9.88 5.85
N VAL A 251 -13.87 -9.73 5.97
CA VAL A 251 -12.89 -10.82 5.83
C VAL A 251 -12.25 -11.22 7.17
N GLY A 252 -12.75 -10.69 8.28
CA GLY A 252 -12.34 -11.06 9.64
C GLY A 252 -11.08 -10.36 10.14
N LEU A 253 -10.67 -9.24 9.54
CA LEU A 253 -9.53 -8.45 10.00
C LEU A 253 -9.96 -7.38 10.99
N ALA A 254 -9.17 -7.23 12.06
CA ALA A 254 -9.46 -6.27 13.11
C ALA A 254 -9.34 -4.81 12.63
N CYS A 255 -10.22 -3.97 13.15
CA CYS A 255 -10.19 -2.52 13.01
C CYS A 255 -9.43 -1.94 14.21
N ASP A 256 -8.12 -1.88 14.14
CA ASP A 256 -7.25 -1.47 15.23
C ASP A 256 -6.10 -0.53 14.79
N ALA A 257 -5.42 0.06 15.77
CA ALA A 257 -4.31 0.98 15.57
C ALA A 257 -2.95 0.25 15.69
N SER A 258 -2.76 -0.83 14.95
CA SER A 258 -1.52 -1.62 15.03
C SER A 258 -1.00 -2.02 13.66
N VAL A 259 0.30 -2.30 13.62
CA VAL A 259 0.94 -3.04 12.53
C VAL A 259 1.51 -4.33 13.12
N LEU A 260 1.32 -5.44 12.44
CA LEU A 260 1.76 -6.75 12.90
C LEU A 260 3.28 -6.89 12.91
N SER A 261 3.78 -7.76 13.80
CA SER A 261 5.16 -8.22 13.77
C SER A 261 5.19 -9.69 13.35
N ALA A 262 6.14 -10.05 12.49
CA ALA A 262 6.32 -11.40 11.99
C ALA A 262 7.80 -11.68 11.69
N HIS A 263 8.19 -12.95 11.82
CA HIS A 263 9.51 -13.40 11.41
C HIS A 263 9.38 -14.79 10.78
N PHE A 264 9.73 -14.90 9.51
CA PHE A 264 9.61 -16.13 8.75
C PHE A 264 10.63 -16.20 7.61
N ARG A 265 10.72 -17.36 6.98
CA ARG A 265 11.54 -17.60 5.79
C ARG A 265 10.69 -18.23 4.71
N LEU A 266 10.74 -17.66 3.50
CA LEU A 266 9.99 -18.17 2.36
C LEU A 266 10.65 -19.37 1.68
N TYR A 267 11.99 -19.54 1.85
CA TYR A 267 12.73 -20.62 1.20
C TYR A 267 13.39 -21.50 2.24
N PRO A 268 13.34 -22.85 2.05
CA PRO A 268 14.14 -23.73 2.86
C PRO A 268 15.64 -23.36 2.70
N ARG A 269 16.43 -23.57 3.73
CA ARG A 269 17.89 -23.56 3.58
C ARG A 269 18.22 -24.56 2.47
N GLU A 270 18.96 -24.17 1.44
CA GLU A 270 19.69 -25.14 0.65
C GLU A 270 20.53 -25.92 1.64
N GLU A 271 20.26 -27.22 1.77
CA GLU A 271 21.14 -28.10 2.53
C GLU A 271 22.49 -27.96 1.85
N SER A 272 23.48 -27.43 2.57
CA SER A 272 24.86 -27.39 2.12
C SER A 272 25.24 -28.82 1.73
N THR A 273 25.30 -29.10 0.42
CA THR A 273 25.96 -30.28 -0.12
C THR A 273 27.47 -30.05 -0.04
N ALA A 274 27.95 -29.74 1.18
CA ALA A 274 29.35 -29.82 1.53
C ALA A 274 29.56 -31.17 2.19
N GLU A 275 30.44 -31.95 1.58
CA GLU A 275 31.04 -33.21 2.04
C GLU A 275 30.34 -34.51 1.61
N ARG A 276 30.68 -34.94 0.38
CA ARG A 276 31.15 -36.35 0.16
C ARG A 276 32.41 -36.34 -0.70
#